data_d8c37faad1e11750d5bb997a861a8b1b
#
_entry.id   d8c37faad1e11750d5bb997a861a8b1b
#
_cell.length_a   1.000
_cell.length_b   1.000
_cell.length_c   1.000
_cell.angle_alpha   90.00
_cell.angle_beta   90.00
_cell.angle_gamma   90.00
#
_symmetry.space_group_name_H-M   'P 1'
#
loop_
_entity.id
_entity.type
_entity.pdbx_description
1 polymer ?
#
loop_
_entity_poly.entity_id
_entity_poly.type
_entity_poly.pdbx_seq_one_letter_code
_entity_poly.pdbx_strand_id
1 'polypeptide(L)'
;GWQRRLSIAMALISEPRVLFLDEPTLGLDVLARSELWDVISSLKGRITIILTTHYMEEAEALSDRIGIMKDGGLLALGTVSELKERAGTDKFEDAFIRIVKEEIR
;
A
#
# COMPACT_ATOMS: atom_id res chain seq x y z
N GLY A 1 -10.27 -12.35 -3.59
CA GLY A 1 -11.21 -12.73 -4.54
C GLY A 1 -12.46 -11.86 -4.59
N TRP A 2 -13.56 -12.44 -4.96
CA TRP A 2 -14.80 -11.69 -5.12
C TRP A 2 -15.31 -11.08 -3.80
N GLN A 3 -15.02 -11.69 -2.68
CA GLN A 3 -15.44 -11.15 -1.38
C GLN A 3 -14.80 -9.79 -1.10
N ARG A 4 -13.55 -9.61 -1.49
CA ARG A 4 -12.86 -8.33 -1.31
C ARG A 4 -13.45 -7.27 -2.23
N ARG A 5 -13.78 -7.64 -3.46
CA ARG A 5 -14.44 -6.73 -4.40
C ARG A 5 -15.81 -6.31 -3.89
N LEU A 6 -16.54 -7.24 -3.31
CA LEU A 6 -17.85 -6.96 -2.73
C LEU A 6 -17.72 -5.97 -1.56
N SER A 7 -16.72 -6.17 -0.69
CA SER A 7 -16.48 -5.27 0.44
C SER A 7 -16.19 -3.85 -0.01
N ILE A 8 -15.39 -3.68 -1.07
CA ILE A 8 -15.08 -2.38 -1.63
C ILE A 8 -16.33 -1.73 -2.22
N ALA A 9 -17.14 -2.49 -2.94
CA ALA A 9 -18.38 -1.98 -3.52
C ALA A 9 -19.35 -1.50 -2.45
N MET A 10 -19.49 -2.25 -1.37
CA MET A 10 -20.37 -1.85 -0.26
C MET A 10 -19.88 -0.57 0.41
N ALA A 11 -18.57 -0.42 0.58
CA ALA A 11 -18.00 0.79 1.14
C ALA A 11 -18.27 2.00 0.23
N LEU A 12 -18.21 1.80 -1.09
CA LEU A 12 -18.50 2.87 -2.05
C LEU A 12 -19.95 3.31 -2.02
N ILE A 13 -20.88 2.37 -1.81
CA ILE A 13 -22.30 2.70 -1.70
C ILE A 13 -22.55 3.64 -0.51
N SER A 14 -21.79 3.48 0.57
CA SER A 14 -21.92 4.35 1.73
C SER A 14 -21.17 5.68 1.59
N GLU A 15 -20.48 5.89 0.47
CA GLU A 15 -19.70 7.11 0.16
C GLU A 15 -18.75 7.52 1.30
N PRO A 16 -17.81 6.66 1.68
CA PRO A 16 -16.91 6.95 2.80
C PRO A 16 -15.92 8.06 2.43
N ARG A 17 -15.47 8.82 3.45
CA ARG A 17 -14.37 9.77 3.28
C ARG A 17 -13.03 9.07 3.41
N VAL A 18 -12.99 7.99 4.17
CA VAL A 18 -11.80 7.17 4.38
C VAL A 18 -12.15 5.71 4.15
N LEU A 19 -11.34 5.04 3.37
CA LEU A 19 -11.51 3.63 3.09
C LEU A 19 -10.28 2.88 3.58
N PHE A 20 -10.49 1.86 4.42
CA PHE A 20 -9.41 0.99 4.89
C PHE A 20 -9.41 -0.31 4.11
N LEU A 21 -8.26 -0.66 3.54
CA LEU A 21 -8.09 -1.89 2.80
C LEU A 21 -6.92 -2.68 3.40
N ASP A 22 -7.23 -3.82 4.01
CA ASP A 22 -6.22 -4.68 4.63
C ASP A 22 -5.83 -5.78 3.66
N GLU A 23 -4.61 -5.67 3.12
CA GLU A 23 -4.05 -6.62 2.16
C GLU A 23 -5.05 -6.99 1.06
N PRO A 24 -5.56 -6.00 0.31
CA PRO A 24 -6.71 -6.22 -0.57
C PRO A 24 -6.45 -7.19 -1.73
N THR A 25 -5.19 -7.39 -2.13
CA THR A 25 -4.87 -8.28 -3.25
C THR A 25 -4.31 -9.63 -2.80
N LEU A 26 -4.31 -9.90 -1.49
CA LEU A 26 -3.80 -11.17 -0.99
C LEU A 26 -4.59 -12.34 -1.58
N GLY A 27 -3.86 -13.29 -2.17
CA GLY A 27 -4.47 -14.47 -2.77
C GLY A 27 -5.04 -14.29 -4.16
N LEU A 28 -4.96 -13.08 -4.75
CA LEU A 28 -5.44 -12.83 -6.10
C LEU A 28 -4.37 -13.18 -7.14
N ASP A 29 -4.81 -13.65 -8.30
CA ASP A 29 -3.91 -13.83 -9.43
C ASP A 29 -3.56 -12.47 -10.06
N VAL A 30 -2.67 -12.48 -11.05
CA VAL A 30 -2.16 -11.26 -11.67
C VAL A 30 -3.28 -10.41 -12.28
N LEU A 31 -4.21 -11.05 -12.98
CA LEU A 31 -5.29 -10.31 -13.66
C LEU A 31 -6.25 -9.69 -12.66
N ALA A 32 -6.69 -10.47 -11.68
CA ALA A 32 -7.59 -9.97 -10.64
C ALA A 32 -6.95 -8.84 -9.83
N ARG A 33 -5.65 -8.96 -9.56
CA ARG A 33 -4.91 -7.92 -8.85
C ARG A 33 -4.87 -6.63 -9.67
N SER A 34 -4.59 -6.74 -10.96
CA SER A 34 -4.56 -5.59 -11.85
C SER A 34 -5.90 -4.87 -11.90
N GLU A 35 -6.98 -5.63 -11.99
CA GLU A 35 -8.32 -5.05 -12.00
C GLU A 35 -8.63 -4.30 -10.70
N LEU A 36 -8.26 -4.89 -9.57
CA LEU A 36 -8.47 -4.23 -8.27
C LEU A 36 -7.62 -2.98 -8.13
N TRP A 37 -6.38 -3.01 -8.60
CA TRP A 37 -5.52 -1.84 -8.61
C TRP A 37 -6.14 -0.69 -9.42
N ASP A 38 -6.77 -1.00 -10.55
CA ASP A 38 -7.45 0.00 -11.37
C ASP A 38 -8.60 0.65 -10.59
N VAL A 39 -9.37 -0.16 -9.85
CA VAL A 39 -10.45 0.35 -9.02
C VAL A 39 -9.90 1.29 -7.95
N ILE A 40 -8.87 0.86 -7.23
CA ILE A 40 -8.25 1.67 -6.18
C ILE A 40 -7.71 2.99 -6.75
N SER A 41 -7.02 2.91 -7.88
CA SER A 41 -6.46 4.10 -8.54
C SER A 41 -7.55 5.09 -8.95
N SER A 42 -8.71 4.60 -9.37
CA SER A 42 -9.81 5.47 -9.76
C SER A 42 -10.41 6.24 -8.59
N LEU A 43 -10.21 5.76 -7.36
CA LEU A 43 -10.71 6.40 -6.16
C LEU A 43 -9.74 7.44 -5.58
N LYS A 44 -8.50 7.43 -6.01
CA LYS A 44 -7.47 8.37 -5.52
C LYS A 44 -7.88 9.80 -5.88
N GLY A 45 -7.70 10.69 -4.91
CA GLY A 45 -8.10 12.09 -5.08
C GLY A 45 -9.56 12.37 -4.74
N ARG A 46 -10.39 11.34 -4.63
CA ARG A 46 -11.81 11.47 -4.27
C ARG A 46 -12.05 11.11 -2.81
N ILE A 47 -11.34 10.10 -2.33
CA ILE A 47 -11.40 9.67 -0.93
C ILE A 47 -9.99 9.37 -0.45
N THR A 48 -9.81 9.34 0.87
CA THR A 48 -8.55 8.92 1.46
C THR A 48 -8.57 7.40 1.59
N ILE A 49 -7.52 6.75 1.10
CA ILE A 49 -7.41 5.29 1.18
C ILE A 49 -6.22 4.95 2.06
N ILE A 50 -6.45 4.12 3.07
CA ILE A 50 -5.39 3.57 3.91
C ILE A 50 -5.30 2.09 3.58
N LEU A 51 -4.15 1.70 3.04
CA LEU A 51 -3.91 0.36 2.51
C LEU A 51 -2.80 -0.31 3.30
N THR A 52 -3.03 -1.54 3.75
CA THR A 52 -1.95 -2.35 4.30
C THR A 52 -1.58 -3.41 3.29
N THR A 53 -0.29 -3.66 3.13
CA THR A 53 0.20 -4.68 2.21
C THR A 53 1.63 -5.08 2.60
N HIS A 54 2.01 -6.30 2.27
CA HIS A 54 3.39 -6.72 2.35
C HIS A 54 4.00 -6.92 0.96
N TYR A 55 3.27 -6.55 -0.09
CA TYR A 55 3.79 -6.58 -1.45
C TYR A 55 4.39 -5.21 -1.78
N MET A 56 5.71 -5.19 -1.99
CA MET A 56 6.42 -3.94 -2.29
C MET A 56 5.90 -3.29 -3.57
N GLU A 57 5.58 -4.09 -4.58
CA GLU A 57 5.04 -3.58 -5.83
C GLU A 57 3.72 -2.84 -5.65
N GLU A 58 2.84 -3.37 -4.80
CA GLU A 58 1.56 -2.76 -4.53
C GLU A 58 1.72 -1.43 -3.81
N ALA A 59 2.57 -1.40 -2.78
CA ALA A 59 2.84 -0.18 -2.04
C ALA A 59 3.41 0.91 -2.96
N GLU A 60 4.38 0.53 -3.79
CA GLU A 60 5.02 1.47 -4.69
C GLU A 60 4.07 1.99 -5.77
N ALA A 61 3.24 1.09 -6.33
CA ALA A 61 2.34 1.45 -7.43
C ALA A 61 1.15 2.30 -7.00
N LEU A 62 0.60 2.04 -5.81
CA LEU A 62 -0.67 2.64 -5.41
C LEU A 62 -0.56 3.78 -4.41
N SER A 63 0.55 3.88 -3.68
CA SER A 63 0.61 4.76 -2.52
C SER A 63 1.22 6.13 -2.85
N ASP A 64 0.62 7.18 -2.30
CA ASP A 64 1.22 8.51 -2.33
C ASP A 64 2.27 8.63 -1.23
N ARG A 65 1.99 8.03 -0.06
CA ARG A 65 2.91 7.98 1.07
C ARG A 65 2.92 6.56 1.63
N ILE A 66 4.07 6.12 2.07
CA ILE A 66 4.25 4.76 2.59
C ILE A 66 4.79 4.82 4.00
N GLY A 67 4.17 4.06 4.90
CA GLY A 67 4.69 3.83 6.23
C GLY A 67 5.27 2.43 6.32
N ILE A 68 6.50 2.31 6.81
CA ILE A 68 7.15 1.01 7.02
C ILE A 68 6.98 0.64 8.47
N MET A 69 6.35 -0.50 8.72
CA MET A 69 6.03 -0.96 10.07
C MET A 69 6.81 -2.21 10.41
N LYS A 70 7.16 -2.35 11.69
CA LYS A 70 7.78 -3.55 12.22
C LYS A 70 7.44 -3.68 13.69
N ASP A 71 7.00 -4.88 14.09
CA ASP A 71 6.69 -5.19 15.50
C ASP A 71 5.75 -4.17 16.15
N GLY A 72 4.75 -3.70 15.39
CA GLY A 72 3.77 -2.75 15.87
C GLY A 72 4.23 -1.30 15.88
N GLY A 73 5.46 -1.02 15.46
CA GLY A 73 6.00 0.33 15.42
C GLY A 73 6.22 0.85 14.02
N LEU A 74 6.10 2.16 13.86
CA LEU A 74 6.35 2.82 12.58
C LEU A 74 7.83 3.18 12.49
N LEU A 75 8.54 2.60 11.53
CA LEU A 75 9.97 2.84 11.34
C LEU A 75 10.25 4.06 10.46
N ALA A 76 9.42 4.28 9.46
CA ALA A 76 9.62 5.36 8.51
C ALA A 76 8.30 5.71 7.84
N LEU A 77 8.16 6.96 7.42
CA LEU A 77 6.96 7.43 6.72
C LEU A 77 7.40 8.48 5.69
N GLY A 78 6.95 8.33 4.46
CA GLY A 78 7.25 9.28 3.41
C GLY A 78 6.82 8.79 2.05
N THR A 79 7.14 9.56 1.02
CA THR A 79 6.93 9.13 -0.36
C THR A 79 7.96 8.08 -0.74
N VAL A 80 7.73 7.39 -1.86
CA VAL A 80 8.71 6.42 -2.36
C VAL A 80 10.07 7.10 -2.55
N SER A 81 10.07 8.30 -3.14
CA SER A 81 11.30 9.06 -3.37
C SER A 81 12.03 9.40 -2.07
N GLU A 82 11.30 9.86 -1.07
CA GLU A 82 11.87 10.18 0.23
C GLU A 82 12.51 8.97 0.91
N LEU A 83 11.83 7.82 0.83
CA LEU A 83 12.34 6.60 1.45
C LEU A 83 13.58 6.07 0.72
N LYS A 84 13.60 6.16 -0.60
CA LYS A 84 14.78 5.79 -1.39
C LYS A 84 15.96 6.68 -1.06
N GLU A 85 15.73 7.97 -0.95
CA GLU A 85 16.78 8.94 -0.63
C GLU A 85 17.34 8.68 0.76
N ARG A 86 16.48 8.46 1.74
CA ARG A 86 16.89 8.14 3.12
C ARG A 86 17.79 6.90 3.17
N ALA A 87 17.45 5.88 2.39
CA ALA A 87 18.18 4.62 2.38
C ALA A 87 19.41 4.65 1.44
N GLY A 88 19.52 5.68 0.60
CA GLY A 88 20.64 5.79 -0.33
C GLY A 88 20.60 4.79 -1.48
N THR A 89 19.41 4.50 -2.01
CA THR A 89 19.24 3.54 -3.09
C THR A 89 18.16 4.01 -4.06
N ASP A 90 18.22 3.53 -5.31
CA ASP A 90 17.25 3.86 -6.34
C ASP A 90 16.09 2.87 -6.41
N LYS A 91 16.16 1.77 -5.64
CA LYS A 91 15.12 0.74 -5.66
C LYS A 91 14.36 0.72 -4.35
N PHE A 92 13.04 0.79 -4.41
CA PHE A 92 12.21 0.82 -3.21
C PHE A 92 12.38 -0.46 -2.37
N GLU A 93 12.45 -1.62 -2.99
CA GLU A 93 12.65 -2.87 -2.26
C GLU A 93 13.92 -2.84 -1.43
N ASP A 94 15.03 -2.34 -2.03
CA ASP A 94 16.28 -2.21 -1.31
C ASP A 94 16.18 -1.17 -0.19
N ALA A 95 15.43 -0.09 -0.42
CA ALA A 95 15.20 0.92 0.60
C ALA A 95 14.47 0.32 1.80
N PHE A 96 13.45 -0.45 1.54
CA PHE A 96 12.69 -1.14 2.59
C PHE A 96 13.61 -2.04 3.42
N ILE A 97 14.41 -2.87 2.75
CA ILE A 97 15.32 -3.79 3.42
C ILE A 97 16.32 -3.03 4.29
N ARG A 98 16.91 -1.97 3.78
CA ARG A 98 17.90 -1.19 4.52
C ARG A 98 17.30 -0.52 5.75
N ILE A 99 16.10 0.05 5.63
CA ILE A 99 15.44 0.71 6.74
C ILE A 99 15.11 -0.29 7.84
N VAL A 100 14.60 -1.46 7.48
CA VAL A 100 14.27 -2.51 8.45
C VAL A 100 15.52 -3.02 9.13
N LYS A 101 16.61 -3.23 8.40
CA LYS A 101 17.87 -3.72 8.96
C LYS A 101 18.54 -2.71 9.88
N GLU A 102 18.47 -1.44 9.56
CA GLU A 102 19.03 -0.39 10.43
C GLU A 102 18.37 -0.41 11.79
N GLU A 103 17.06 -0.62 11.82
CA GLU A 103 16.31 -0.62 13.07
C GLU A 103 16.61 -1.85 13.93
N ILE A 104 17.10 -2.92 13.34
CA ILE A 104 17.48 -4.14 14.07
C ILE A 104 18.79 -3.96 14.82
N ARG A 105 19.66 -3.07 14.34
CA ARG A 105 20.94 -2.78 14.99
C ARG A 105 20.75 -1.95 16.28
#